data_a8d4cdf2ec06509536b85f9920254887
#
_entry.id   a8d4cdf2ec06509536b85f9920254887
#
_cell.length_a   1.000
_cell.length_b   1.000
_cell.length_c   1.000
_cell.angle_alpha   90.00
_cell.angle_beta   90.00
_cell.angle_gamma   90.00
#
_symmetry.space_group_name_H-M   'P 1'
#
loop_
_entity.id
_entity.type
_entity.pdbx_description
1 polymer ?
#
loop_
_entity_poly.entity_id
_entity_poly.type
_entity_poly.pdbx_seq_one_letter_code
_entity_poly.pdbx_strand_id
1 'polypeptide(L)'
;TITNQRSSTKEISGGGTTEFSFDFSVPDSAKSGDTTTISLPDQLDFQRSQKFNIYAPDGKTVVATAVIDKPSKSLVLTYTDYVDSHDSISGHIDMQVTAATSEINKEETIPAEIKINGHTVTIDRSGIKHIPSKGDTATDFWKYGYVDYDNNKNEIIYHVNINASMQSVSNVVISDSLASDGFSYVPGSFSISKGNWERNSENYWTLSNPQDVTSQYNIDINSSNSAYTVKLGNISEGYAIVYRVKSNHPLLNGELVENDVSYKSNKKVINSSINRVLYQEANGKANGYNYSLTINKEDESGAPLANAVFSVIRKSTNGVVGTITTGPDGKGTIYGLLKDDYI
;
A
#
# COMPACT_ATOMS: atom_id res chain seq x y z
N THR A 1 -7.67 21.47 2.61
CA THR A 1 -8.83 21.17 1.77
C THR A 1 -8.64 19.82 1.11
N ILE A 2 -9.73 19.04 0.97
CA ILE A 2 -9.75 17.74 0.28
C ILE A 2 -10.67 17.85 -0.94
N THR A 3 -10.22 17.28 -2.05
CA THR A 3 -10.97 17.24 -3.33
C THR A 3 -10.73 15.91 -4.04
N ASN A 4 -11.49 15.63 -5.10
CA ASN A 4 -11.35 14.46 -5.95
C ASN A 4 -11.37 13.13 -5.18
N GLN A 5 -12.13 13.07 -4.07
CA GLN A 5 -12.21 11.89 -3.24
C GLN A 5 -13.02 10.78 -3.91
N ARG A 6 -12.51 9.55 -3.78
CA ARG A 6 -13.15 8.35 -4.31
C ARG A 6 -12.73 7.10 -3.56
N SER A 7 -13.55 6.07 -3.61
CA SER A 7 -13.20 4.70 -3.26
C SER A 7 -13.00 3.86 -4.52
N SER A 8 -12.04 2.94 -4.52
CA SER A 8 -11.76 2.07 -5.67
C SER A 8 -12.85 1.02 -5.90
N THR A 9 -13.53 0.60 -4.83
CA THR A 9 -14.67 -0.33 -4.89
C THR A 9 -15.81 0.17 -4.02
N LYS A 10 -17.03 -0.30 -4.31
CA LYS A 10 -18.25 -0.03 -3.53
C LYS A 10 -18.59 -1.15 -2.55
N GLU A 11 -17.78 -2.20 -2.52
CA GLU A 11 -18.02 -3.40 -1.73
C GLU A 11 -16.71 -3.94 -1.19
N ILE A 12 -16.75 -4.42 0.05
CA ILE A 12 -15.69 -5.16 0.73
C ILE A 12 -16.26 -6.49 1.20
N SER A 13 -15.66 -7.60 0.77
CA SER A 13 -16.02 -8.96 1.18
C SER A 13 -14.97 -9.55 2.10
N GLY A 14 -15.38 -10.09 3.22
CA GLY A 14 -14.47 -10.71 4.20
C GLY A 14 -13.39 -9.73 4.67
N GLY A 15 -12.13 -10.15 4.61
CA GLY A 15 -10.95 -9.33 4.94
C GLY A 15 -10.43 -8.49 3.77
N GLY A 16 -11.23 -8.30 2.70
CA GLY A 16 -10.87 -7.49 1.54
C GLY A 16 -10.72 -6.01 1.88
N THR A 17 -10.17 -5.27 0.93
CA THR A 17 -9.89 -3.83 1.06
C THR A 17 -10.53 -3.02 -0.04
N THR A 18 -10.72 -1.74 0.21
CA THR A 18 -10.91 -0.72 -0.82
C THR A 18 -9.84 0.35 -0.67
N GLU A 19 -9.48 1.02 -1.74
CA GLU A 19 -8.54 2.13 -1.70
C GLU A 19 -9.30 3.46 -1.64
N PHE A 20 -9.01 4.27 -0.63
CA PHE A 20 -9.43 5.66 -0.57
C PHE A 20 -8.37 6.52 -1.22
N SER A 21 -8.78 7.29 -2.22
CA SER A 21 -7.94 8.23 -2.95
C SER A 21 -8.51 9.63 -2.83
N PHE A 22 -7.66 10.61 -2.59
CA PHE A 22 -8.07 12.01 -2.57
C PHE A 22 -6.89 12.96 -2.80
N ASP A 23 -7.21 14.15 -3.30
CA ASP A 23 -6.27 15.25 -3.38
C ASP A 23 -6.39 16.11 -2.13
N PHE A 24 -5.27 16.66 -1.69
CA PHE A 24 -5.22 17.57 -0.54
C PHE A 24 -4.45 18.85 -0.87
N SER A 25 -4.74 19.92 -0.16
CA SER A 25 -3.94 21.15 -0.19
C SER A 25 -3.42 21.48 1.22
N VAL A 26 -2.19 21.98 1.25
CA VAL A 26 -1.54 22.48 2.48
C VAL A 26 -1.72 23.99 2.51
N PRO A 27 -2.13 24.58 3.66
CA PRO A 27 -2.18 26.01 3.81
C PRO A 27 -0.80 26.65 3.64
N ASP A 28 -0.71 27.80 2.97
CA ASP A 28 0.56 28.54 2.81
C ASP A 28 1.15 29.04 4.15
N SER A 29 0.36 29.02 5.21
CA SER A 29 0.81 29.32 6.57
C SER A 29 1.48 28.16 7.29
N ALA A 30 1.45 26.94 6.72
CA ALA A 30 2.04 25.75 7.33
C ALA A 30 3.56 25.91 7.47
N LYS A 31 4.11 25.33 8.53
CA LYS A 31 5.53 25.34 8.85
C LYS A 31 6.08 23.92 8.93
N SER A 32 7.39 23.82 8.78
CA SER A 32 8.11 22.58 9.03
C SER A 32 7.78 22.05 10.44
N GLY A 33 7.44 20.77 10.52
CA GLY A 33 7.01 20.11 11.75
C GLY A 33 5.51 20.18 12.03
N ASP A 34 4.75 21.01 11.33
CA ASP A 34 3.28 20.99 11.42
C ASP A 34 2.73 19.65 10.95
N THR A 35 1.58 19.26 11.48
CA THR A 35 0.98 17.95 11.20
C THR A 35 -0.46 18.07 10.70
N THR A 36 -0.85 17.10 9.89
CA THR A 36 -2.26 16.83 9.57
C THR A 36 -2.59 15.41 9.97
N THR A 37 -3.63 15.24 10.77
CA THR A 37 -4.10 13.92 11.19
C THR A 37 -5.36 13.54 10.42
N ILE A 38 -5.31 12.38 9.78
CA ILE A 38 -6.43 11.73 9.12
C ILE A 38 -6.79 10.49 9.93
N SER A 39 -8.04 10.36 10.35
CA SER A 39 -8.51 9.20 11.11
C SER A 39 -9.71 8.54 10.47
N LEU A 40 -9.86 7.25 10.72
CA LEU A 40 -10.99 6.44 10.25
C LEU A 40 -12.11 6.39 11.30
N PRO A 41 -13.38 6.25 10.88
CA PRO A 41 -14.48 5.94 11.78
C PRO A 41 -14.36 4.50 12.33
N ASP A 42 -15.16 4.20 13.37
CA ASP A 42 -15.09 2.91 14.07
C ASP A 42 -15.29 1.69 13.16
N GLN A 43 -16.12 1.83 12.12
CA GLN A 43 -16.44 0.74 11.20
C GLN A 43 -15.35 0.43 10.16
N LEU A 44 -14.31 1.26 10.06
CA LEU A 44 -13.19 1.07 9.14
C LEU A 44 -11.88 0.91 9.89
N ASP A 45 -10.99 0.10 9.33
CA ASP A 45 -9.60 -0.05 9.77
C ASP A 45 -8.65 0.22 8.61
N PHE A 46 -7.42 0.64 8.93
CA PHE A 46 -6.32 0.48 7.99
C PHE A 46 -5.94 -0.98 7.86
N GLN A 47 -5.51 -1.40 6.67
CA GLN A 47 -5.08 -2.76 6.44
C GLN A 47 -3.91 -3.14 7.36
N ARG A 48 -2.93 -2.25 7.50
CA ARG A 48 -1.74 -2.41 8.36
C ARG A 48 -1.13 -1.07 8.72
N SER A 49 -0.26 -1.05 9.71
CA SER A 49 0.60 0.10 9.99
C SER A 49 1.67 0.23 8.91
N GLN A 50 1.96 1.46 8.46
CA GLN A 50 2.89 1.76 7.37
C GLN A 50 3.57 3.10 7.62
N LYS A 51 4.77 3.27 7.03
CA LYS A 51 5.45 4.57 6.93
C LYS A 51 5.87 4.78 5.49
N PHE A 52 5.65 5.98 4.97
CA PHE A 52 6.07 6.36 3.63
C PHE A 52 6.36 7.85 3.54
N ASN A 53 7.08 8.24 2.51
CA ASN A 53 7.35 9.64 2.20
C ASN A 53 6.42 10.12 1.09
N ILE A 54 5.99 11.36 1.20
CA ILE A 54 5.30 12.09 0.14
C ILE A 54 6.35 12.93 -0.56
N TYR A 55 6.68 12.56 -1.81
CA TYR A 55 7.73 13.20 -2.59
C TYR A 55 7.20 14.30 -3.49
N ALA A 56 8.04 15.30 -3.72
CA ALA A 56 7.88 16.25 -4.82
C ALA A 56 8.09 15.55 -6.18
N PRO A 57 7.79 16.23 -7.31
CA PRO A 57 7.88 15.61 -8.64
C PRO A 57 9.27 15.08 -9.03
N ASP A 58 10.33 15.56 -8.38
CA ASP A 58 11.70 15.05 -8.58
C ASP A 58 11.92 13.62 -8.04
N GLY A 59 10.94 13.07 -7.29
CA GLY A 59 11.00 11.75 -6.67
C GLY A 59 12.05 11.61 -5.56
N LYS A 60 12.62 12.71 -5.09
CA LYS A 60 13.70 12.75 -4.08
C LYS A 60 13.41 13.67 -2.92
N THR A 61 12.89 14.86 -3.20
CA THR A 61 12.58 15.85 -2.16
C THR A 61 11.33 15.44 -1.40
N VAL A 62 11.44 15.27 -0.10
CA VAL A 62 10.34 14.88 0.77
C VAL A 62 9.55 16.13 1.15
N VAL A 63 8.27 16.16 0.83
CA VAL A 63 7.32 17.23 1.21
C VAL A 63 6.73 16.96 2.59
N ALA A 64 6.39 15.71 2.86
CA ALA A 64 5.89 15.25 4.15
C ALA A 64 6.27 13.79 4.40
N THR A 65 6.40 13.42 5.65
CA THR A 65 6.43 12.03 6.08
C THR A 65 5.04 11.59 6.52
N ALA A 66 4.65 10.38 6.16
CA ALA A 66 3.34 9.81 6.48
C ALA A 66 3.51 8.58 7.37
N VAL A 67 2.76 8.53 8.46
CA VAL A 67 2.74 7.38 9.39
C VAL A 67 1.30 6.92 9.57
N ILE A 68 1.01 5.70 9.11
CA ILE A 68 -0.23 5.01 9.42
C ILE A 68 -0.01 4.16 10.67
N ASP A 69 -0.79 4.42 11.69
CA ASP A 69 -0.87 3.60 12.90
C ASP A 69 -2.25 2.91 12.96
N LYS A 70 -2.25 1.61 12.65
CA LYS A 70 -3.50 0.83 12.61
C LYS A 70 -4.23 0.80 13.95
N PRO A 71 -3.56 0.58 15.11
CA PRO A 71 -4.24 0.55 16.40
C PRO A 71 -4.99 1.84 16.73
N SER A 72 -4.43 3.00 16.42
CA SER A 72 -5.07 4.30 16.65
C SER A 72 -5.97 4.75 15.50
N LYS A 73 -6.07 3.95 14.42
CA LYS A 73 -6.84 4.29 13.20
C LYS A 73 -6.48 5.65 12.62
N SER A 74 -5.20 6.01 12.65
CA SER A 74 -4.72 7.32 12.22
C SER A 74 -3.64 7.24 11.15
N LEU A 75 -3.66 8.22 10.25
CA LEU A 75 -2.57 8.59 9.35
C LEU A 75 -2.14 10.00 9.73
N VAL A 76 -0.89 10.17 10.12
CA VAL A 76 -0.32 11.47 10.46
C VAL A 76 0.68 11.88 9.39
N LEU A 77 0.43 13.03 8.76
CA LEU A 77 1.36 13.71 7.88
C LEU A 77 2.16 14.70 8.71
N THR A 78 3.48 14.66 8.62
CA THR A 78 4.38 15.66 9.20
C THR A 78 5.11 16.37 8.08
N TYR A 79 4.93 17.68 7.96
CA TYR A 79 5.54 18.47 6.88
C TYR A 79 7.02 18.73 7.15
N THR A 80 7.79 18.73 6.07
CA THR A 80 9.21 19.08 6.08
C THR A 80 9.41 20.60 5.86
N ASP A 81 10.65 21.04 5.78
CA ASP A 81 11.03 22.40 5.40
C ASP A 81 10.63 22.81 3.96
N TYR A 82 10.14 21.85 3.16
CA TYR A 82 9.56 22.14 1.86
C TYR A 82 8.43 23.17 1.94
N VAL A 83 7.60 23.09 2.99
CA VAL A 83 6.47 24.02 3.17
C VAL A 83 6.90 25.44 3.55
N ASP A 84 8.12 25.62 4.06
CA ASP A 84 8.66 26.94 4.41
C ASP A 84 9.13 27.72 3.17
N SER A 85 9.37 27.03 2.05
CA SER A 85 9.92 27.60 0.81
C SER A 85 9.00 27.47 -0.41
N HIS A 86 7.83 26.85 -0.27
CA HIS A 86 6.88 26.63 -1.35
C HIS A 86 5.47 27.03 -0.92
N ASP A 87 4.72 27.58 -1.85
CA ASP A 87 3.31 27.95 -1.69
C ASP A 87 2.41 27.08 -2.56
N SER A 88 1.09 27.17 -2.29
CA SER A 88 0.06 26.48 -3.04
C SER A 88 0.33 24.99 -3.20
N ILE A 89 0.83 24.38 -2.13
CA ILE A 89 1.17 22.96 -2.10
C ILE A 89 -0.11 22.15 -2.19
N SER A 90 -0.15 21.28 -3.18
CA SER A 90 -1.21 20.28 -3.35
C SER A 90 -0.60 18.91 -3.55
N GLY A 91 -1.31 17.89 -3.14
CA GLY A 91 -0.84 16.51 -3.25
C GLY A 91 -1.97 15.53 -3.41
N HIS A 92 -1.60 14.28 -3.49
CA HIS A 92 -2.50 13.13 -3.62
C HIS A 92 -2.08 12.04 -2.63
N ILE A 93 -3.07 11.36 -2.06
CA ILE A 93 -2.86 10.20 -1.19
C ILE A 93 -3.76 9.06 -1.64
N ASP A 94 -3.18 7.86 -1.67
CA ASP A 94 -3.87 6.58 -1.75
C ASP A 94 -3.61 5.79 -0.47
N MET A 95 -4.67 5.26 0.15
CA MET A 95 -4.58 4.44 1.34
C MET A 95 -5.61 3.32 1.32
N GLN A 96 -5.22 2.13 1.75
CA GLN A 96 -6.10 0.97 1.78
C GLN A 96 -6.80 0.87 3.13
N VAL A 97 -8.11 0.70 3.06
CA VAL A 97 -9.00 0.51 4.21
C VAL A 97 -9.78 -0.79 4.10
N THR A 98 -10.13 -1.35 5.23
CA THR A 98 -10.93 -2.56 5.36
C THR A 98 -12.06 -2.35 6.37
N ALA A 99 -13.02 -3.26 6.41
CA ALA A 99 -14.05 -3.24 7.45
C ALA A 99 -13.44 -3.63 8.80
N ALA A 100 -13.80 -2.90 9.87
CA ALA A 100 -13.45 -3.25 11.23
C ALA A 100 -14.34 -4.42 11.69
N THR A 101 -13.84 -5.65 11.56
CA THR A 101 -14.61 -6.88 11.82
C THR A 101 -15.00 -7.05 13.29
N SER A 102 -14.33 -6.37 14.22
CA SER A 102 -14.75 -6.28 15.63
C SER A 102 -16.05 -5.50 15.81
N GLU A 103 -16.33 -4.56 14.90
CA GLU A 103 -17.49 -3.65 14.97
C GLU A 103 -18.63 -4.10 14.04
N ILE A 104 -18.27 -4.81 12.95
CA ILE A 104 -19.24 -5.18 11.89
C ILE A 104 -19.16 -6.66 11.60
N ASN A 105 -20.25 -7.36 11.90
CA ASN A 105 -20.36 -8.82 11.72
C ASN A 105 -21.53 -9.24 10.83
N LYS A 106 -22.21 -8.29 10.20
CA LYS A 106 -23.37 -8.52 9.31
C LYS A 106 -23.22 -7.74 8.02
N GLU A 107 -24.03 -8.07 7.03
CA GLU A 107 -24.11 -7.30 5.79
C GLU A 107 -24.74 -5.93 6.10
N GLU A 108 -23.99 -4.87 5.82
CA GLU A 108 -24.44 -3.49 5.96
C GLU A 108 -23.62 -2.53 5.09
N THR A 109 -24.14 -1.32 4.89
CA THR A 109 -23.40 -0.26 4.20
C THR A 109 -22.67 0.59 5.22
N ILE A 110 -21.34 0.63 5.11
CA ILE A 110 -20.45 1.44 5.95
C ILE A 110 -20.34 2.84 5.34
N PRO A 111 -20.45 3.92 6.12
CA PRO A 111 -20.12 5.25 5.64
C PRO A 111 -18.66 5.34 5.15
N ALA A 112 -18.46 5.72 3.89
CA ALA A 112 -17.12 5.95 3.35
C ALA A 112 -16.66 7.35 3.70
N GLU A 113 -16.13 7.51 4.90
CA GLU A 113 -15.77 8.79 5.51
C GLU A 113 -14.41 8.71 6.17
N ILE A 114 -13.75 9.87 6.27
CA ILE A 114 -12.54 10.09 7.08
C ILE A 114 -12.75 11.32 7.96
N LYS A 115 -11.93 11.49 8.98
CA LYS A 115 -11.84 12.74 9.74
C LYS A 115 -10.48 13.37 9.51
N ILE A 116 -10.45 14.66 9.22
CA ILE A 116 -9.23 15.45 9.06
C ILE A 116 -9.17 16.48 10.17
N ASN A 117 -8.20 16.36 11.05
CA ASN A 117 -8.10 17.18 12.24
C ASN A 117 -9.45 17.27 13.01
N GLY A 118 -10.18 16.14 13.08
CA GLY A 118 -11.48 16.03 13.75
C GLY A 118 -12.71 16.37 12.90
N HIS A 119 -12.55 16.91 11.70
CA HIS A 119 -13.68 17.25 10.80
C HIS A 119 -13.96 16.12 9.84
N THR A 120 -15.22 15.68 9.77
CA THR A 120 -15.66 14.60 8.88
C THR A 120 -15.66 15.04 7.41
N VAL A 121 -15.09 14.21 6.56
CA VAL A 121 -15.06 14.36 5.09
C VAL A 121 -15.59 13.08 4.46
N THR A 122 -16.61 13.20 3.63
CA THR A 122 -17.17 12.07 2.88
C THR A 122 -16.27 11.74 1.71
N ILE A 123 -15.78 10.50 1.62
CA ILE A 123 -15.02 9.97 0.50
C ILE A 123 -15.94 9.52 -0.62
N ASP A 124 -17.01 8.81 -0.25
CA ASP A 124 -17.99 8.33 -1.20
C ASP A 124 -19.40 8.36 -0.59
N ARG A 125 -20.30 9.07 -1.23
CA ARG A 125 -21.70 9.24 -0.73
C ARG A 125 -22.50 7.96 -0.73
N SER A 126 -22.17 6.99 -1.59
CA SER A 126 -22.85 5.69 -1.62
C SER A 126 -22.46 4.78 -0.47
N GLY A 127 -21.38 5.11 0.25
CA GLY A 127 -20.78 4.23 1.25
C GLY A 127 -20.12 3.00 0.63
N ILE A 128 -19.76 2.06 1.48
CA ILE A 128 -19.13 0.79 1.09
C ILE A 128 -19.99 -0.34 1.66
N LYS A 129 -20.50 -1.20 0.79
CA LYS A 129 -21.22 -2.39 1.20
C LYS A 129 -20.25 -3.40 1.81
N HIS A 130 -20.43 -3.76 3.07
CA HIS A 130 -19.70 -4.83 3.72
C HIS A 130 -20.48 -6.13 3.59
N ILE A 131 -19.81 -7.16 3.06
CA ILE A 131 -20.30 -8.54 3.03
C ILE A 131 -19.40 -9.35 3.95
N PRO A 132 -19.89 -9.80 5.12
CA PRO A 132 -19.09 -10.61 6.02
C PRO A 132 -18.73 -11.93 5.35
N SER A 133 -17.57 -12.48 5.73
CA SER A 133 -17.22 -13.86 5.35
C SER A 133 -18.36 -14.76 5.78
N LYS A 134 -18.99 -15.44 4.83
CA LYS A 134 -19.86 -16.57 5.17
C LYS A 134 -18.95 -17.55 5.89
N GLY A 135 -19.25 -17.83 7.16
CA GLY A 135 -18.49 -18.81 7.91
C GLY A 135 -18.31 -20.03 7.02
N ASP A 136 -17.07 -20.41 6.78
CA ASP A 136 -16.69 -21.38 5.77
C ASP A 136 -17.64 -22.58 5.74
N THR A 137 -18.33 -22.75 4.64
CA THR A 137 -18.69 -24.10 4.22
C THR A 137 -17.37 -24.83 4.09
N ALA A 138 -17.16 -25.90 4.89
CA ALA A 138 -15.93 -26.64 4.91
C ALA A 138 -15.50 -27.00 3.48
N THR A 139 -14.60 -26.23 2.91
CA THR A 139 -13.94 -26.60 1.67
C THR A 139 -12.83 -27.57 2.06
N ASP A 140 -12.84 -28.75 1.47
CA ASP A 140 -11.85 -29.79 1.76
C ASP A 140 -10.43 -29.42 1.29
N PHE A 141 -10.34 -28.37 0.49
CA PHE A 141 -9.13 -27.88 -0.12
C PHE A 141 -9.23 -26.38 -0.38
N TRP A 142 -8.23 -25.61 0.06
CA TRP A 142 -8.14 -24.18 -0.25
C TRP A 142 -6.70 -23.68 -0.24
N LYS A 143 -6.48 -22.59 -0.95
CA LYS A 143 -5.20 -21.90 -1.02
C LYS A 143 -5.38 -20.42 -0.74
N TYR A 144 -4.45 -19.84 0.00
CA TYR A 144 -4.34 -18.41 0.15
C TYR A 144 -2.88 -17.98 0.16
N GLY A 145 -2.65 -16.71 -0.11
CA GLY A 145 -1.33 -16.11 -0.06
C GLY A 145 -1.40 -14.67 0.41
N TYR A 146 -0.30 -14.16 0.90
CA TYR A 146 -0.14 -12.78 1.32
C TYR A 146 1.30 -12.32 1.15
N VAL A 147 1.49 -11.02 0.91
CA VAL A 147 2.81 -10.40 0.82
C VAL A 147 3.44 -10.32 2.21
N ASP A 148 4.72 -10.65 2.32
CA ASP A 148 5.47 -10.54 3.59
C ASP A 148 5.97 -9.09 3.79
N TYR A 149 5.04 -8.17 4.03
CA TYR A 149 5.33 -6.75 4.17
C TYR A 149 6.33 -6.41 5.28
N ASP A 150 6.38 -7.23 6.32
CA ASP A 150 7.19 -6.95 7.49
C ASP A 150 8.67 -7.33 7.31
N ASN A 151 8.94 -8.40 6.53
CA ASN A 151 10.29 -8.93 6.37
C ASN A 151 10.84 -8.74 4.96
N ASN A 152 10.04 -9.05 3.93
CA ASN A 152 10.46 -8.92 2.54
C ASN A 152 9.27 -8.65 1.61
N LYS A 153 9.04 -7.39 1.25
CA LYS A 153 7.94 -6.95 0.40
C LYS A 153 7.94 -7.56 -1.00
N ASN A 154 9.02 -8.18 -1.44
CA ASN A 154 9.13 -8.86 -2.73
C ASN A 154 8.88 -10.36 -2.62
N GLU A 155 8.45 -10.84 -1.46
CA GLU A 155 8.07 -12.23 -1.25
C GLU A 155 6.61 -12.38 -0.86
N ILE A 156 6.01 -13.47 -1.34
CA ILE A 156 4.64 -13.87 -1.04
C ILE A 156 4.72 -15.23 -0.34
N ILE A 157 4.02 -15.35 0.77
CA ILE A 157 3.85 -16.59 1.51
C ILE A 157 2.55 -17.23 1.06
N TYR A 158 2.60 -18.47 0.59
CA TYR A 158 1.44 -19.25 0.20
C TYR A 158 1.19 -20.41 1.16
N HIS A 159 -0.08 -20.68 1.38
CA HIS A 159 -0.59 -21.82 2.13
C HIS A 159 -1.53 -22.62 1.25
N VAL A 160 -1.27 -23.91 1.11
CA VAL A 160 -2.16 -24.89 0.47
C VAL A 160 -2.64 -25.83 1.54
N ASN A 161 -3.93 -25.85 1.80
CA ASN A 161 -4.56 -26.61 2.88
C ASN A 161 -5.41 -27.72 2.28
N ILE A 162 -5.25 -28.94 2.79
CA ILE A 162 -5.69 -30.16 2.11
C ILE A 162 -6.40 -31.05 3.12
N ASN A 163 -7.51 -31.68 2.69
CA ASN A 163 -8.25 -32.69 3.41
C ASN A 163 -8.77 -32.23 4.78
N ALA A 164 -9.52 -31.11 4.80
CA ALA A 164 -10.12 -30.58 6.02
C ALA A 164 -11.15 -31.56 6.62
N SER A 165 -11.79 -32.38 5.80
CA SER A 165 -12.70 -33.42 6.22
C SER A 165 -12.01 -34.65 6.82
N MET A 166 -10.69 -34.74 6.73
CA MET A 166 -9.86 -35.86 7.21
C MET A 166 -10.34 -37.24 6.73
N GLN A 167 -10.79 -37.28 5.49
CA GLN A 167 -11.22 -38.53 4.84
C GLN A 167 -10.02 -39.29 4.28
N SER A 168 -10.19 -40.61 4.12
CA SER A 168 -9.20 -41.44 3.41
C SER A 168 -9.23 -41.11 1.91
N VAL A 169 -8.12 -40.57 1.39
CA VAL A 169 -7.97 -40.25 -0.04
C VAL A 169 -6.71 -40.93 -0.57
N SER A 170 -6.86 -41.59 -1.74
CA SER A 170 -5.77 -42.40 -2.31
C SER A 170 -5.00 -41.65 -3.40
N ASN A 171 -3.68 -41.91 -3.45
CA ASN A 171 -2.79 -41.41 -4.50
C ASN A 171 -2.91 -39.89 -4.73
N VAL A 172 -2.82 -39.13 -3.65
CA VAL A 172 -2.92 -37.66 -3.66
C VAL A 172 -1.68 -37.05 -4.29
N VAL A 173 -1.89 -36.13 -5.22
CA VAL A 173 -0.85 -35.32 -5.86
C VAL A 173 -1.30 -33.86 -5.84
N ILE A 174 -0.42 -33.00 -5.37
CA ILE A 174 -0.58 -31.54 -5.43
C ILE A 174 0.35 -31.03 -6.52
N SER A 175 -0.19 -30.24 -7.43
CA SER A 175 0.57 -29.56 -8.49
C SER A 175 0.23 -28.07 -8.47
N ASP A 176 1.26 -27.25 -8.47
CA ASP A 176 1.16 -25.79 -8.35
C ASP A 176 1.95 -25.14 -9.49
N SER A 177 1.47 -24.01 -9.99
CA SER A 177 2.14 -23.26 -11.05
C SER A 177 1.94 -21.77 -10.89
N LEU A 178 3.04 -21.03 -11.01
CA LEU A 178 3.03 -19.58 -11.03
C LEU A 178 2.51 -19.10 -12.39
N ALA A 179 1.34 -18.49 -12.40
CA ALA A 179 0.72 -17.98 -13.62
C ALA A 179 1.24 -16.58 -14.00
N SER A 180 1.79 -15.84 -13.03
CA SER A 180 2.40 -14.54 -13.28
C SER A 180 3.88 -14.66 -13.64
N ASP A 181 4.31 -13.94 -14.68
CA ASP A 181 5.71 -13.85 -15.06
C ASP A 181 6.54 -13.07 -14.03
N GLY A 182 7.84 -13.37 -13.95
CA GLY A 182 8.75 -12.65 -13.06
C GLY A 182 8.76 -13.15 -11.62
N PHE A 183 8.17 -14.31 -11.36
CA PHE A 183 8.12 -14.94 -10.04
C PHE A 183 8.76 -16.33 -10.05
N SER A 184 9.33 -16.70 -8.92
CA SER A 184 9.92 -18.03 -8.73
C SER A 184 9.79 -18.49 -7.29
N TYR A 185 9.76 -19.82 -7.06
CA TYR A 185 9.80 -20.35 -5.70
C TYR A 185 11.13 -20.03 -5.01
N VAL A 186 11.09 -19.75 -3.71
CA VAL A 186 12.29 -19.56 -2.90
C VAL A 186 12.82 -20.92 -2.49
N PRO A 187 14.07 -21.29 -2.89
CA PRO A 187 14.65 -22.58 -2.52
C PRO A 187 14.68 -22.78 -1.00
N GLY A 188 14.32 -23.98 -0.56
CA GLY A 188 14.34 -24.33 0.86
C GLY A 188 13.22 -23.73 1.70
N SER A 189 12.26 -23.01 1.11
CA SER A 189 11.15 -22.40 1.82
C SER A 189 9.96 -23.33 2.08
N PHE A 190 9.93 -24.51 1.45
CA PHE A 190 8.81 -25.43 1.55
C PHE A 190 8.77 -26.12 2.90
N SER A 191 7.58 -26.18 3.46
CA SER A 191 7.26 -26.92 4.68
C SER A 191 5.96 -27.69 4.47
N ILE A 192 5.95 -28.98 4.82
CA ILE A 192 4.77 -29.85 4.78
C ILE A 192 4.48 -30.32 6.19
N SER A 193 3.31 -29.98 6.68
CA SER A 193 2.82 -30.42 7.99
C SER A 193 1.57 -31.27 7.82
N LYS A 194 1.38 -32.25 8.69
CA LYS A 194 0.14 -33.02 8.83
C LYS A 194 -0.42 -32.88 10.24
N GLY A 195 -1.73 -33.02 10.38
CA GLY A 195 -2.41 -32.91 11.69
C GLY A 195 -3.93 -32.94 11.50
N ASN A 196 -4.63 -32.45 12.51
CA ASN A 196 -6.09 -32.36 12.47
C ASN A 196 -6.57 -30.98 12.18
N TRP A 197 -7.46 -30.82 11.20
CA TRP A 197 -8.11 -29.54 10.94
C TRP A 197 -9.24 -29.32 11.96
N GLU A 198 -9.14 -28.23 12.70
CA GLU A 198 -10.09 -27.81 13.71
C GLU A 198 -10.42 -26.33 13.58
N ARG A 199 -11.60 -25.91 14.03
CA ARG A 199 -11.94 -24.50 14.11
C ARG A 199 -11.46 -23.93 15.44
N ASN A 200 -10.73 -22.82 15.38
CA ASN A 200 -10.31 -22.09 16.58
C ASN A 200 -11.46 -21.24 17.15
N SER A 201 -11.19 -20.54 18.27
CA SER A 201 -12.18 -19.68 18.95
C SER A 201 -12.74 -18.55 18.07
N GLU A 202 -12.02 -18.15 17.02
CA GLU A 202 -12.44 -17.12 16.05
C GLU A 202 -13.13 -17.73 14.83
N ASN A 203 -13.41 -19.04 14.86
CA ASN A 203 -14.06 -19.79 13.79
C ASN A 203 -13.22 -19.94 12.51
N TYR A 204 -11.88 -19.82 12.59
CA TYR A 204 -10.98 -20.10 11.48
C TYR A 204 -10.44 -21.54 11.56
N TRP A 205 -10.21 -22.14 10.40
CA TRP A 205 -9.55 -23.44 10.29
C TRP A 205 -8.07 -23.33 10.70
N THR A 206 -7.66 -24.17 11.62
CA THR A 206 -6.27 -24.33 12.05
C THR A 206 -5.88 -25.79 12.06
N LEU A 207 -4.63 -26.08 11.68
CA LEU A 207 -4.08 -27.43 11.78
C LEU A 207 -3.58 -27.65 13.22
N SER A 208 -4.30 -28.43 14.00
CA SER A 208 -3.93 -28.76 15.39
C SER A 208 -2.93 -29.92 15.42
N ASN A 209 -2.08 -29.92 16.45
CA ASN A 209 -1.02 -30.91 16.63
C ASN A 209 -0.17 -31.15 15.36
N PRO A 210 0.31 -30.07 14.71
CA PRO A 210 1.02 -30.21 13.47
C PRO A 210 2.33 -30.95 13.64
N GLN A 211 2.58 -31.94 12.78
CA GLN A 211 3.84 -32.66 12.69
C GLN A 211 4.53 -32.25 11.37
N ASP A 212 5.77 -31.77 11.45
CA ASP A 212 6.57 -31.52 10.25
C ASP A 212 6.95 -32.86 9.61
N VAL A 213 6.52 -33.05 8.39
CA VAL A 213 6.79 -34.23 7.58
C VAL A 213 7.50 -33.88 6.25
N THR A 214 8.04 -32.68 6.17
CA THR A 214 8.69 -32.16 4.95
C THR A 214 9.73 -33.14 4.39
N SER A 215 10.56 -33.70 5.25
CA SER A 215 11.63 -34.64 4.85
C SER A 215 11.12 -35.99 4.31
N GLN A 216 9.84 -36.29 4.47
CA GLN A 216 9.23 -37.55 3.98
C GLN A 216 8.79 -37.43 2.51
N TYR A 217 8.78 -36.22 1.96
CA TYR A 217 8.26 -35.96 0.62
C TYR A 217 9.32 -35.31 -0.27
N ASN A 218 9.28 -35.70 -1.55
CA ASN A 218 10.05 -35.02 -2.58
C ASN A 218 9.18 -33.92 -3.20
N ILE A 219 9.70 -32.70 -3.22
CA ILE A 219 9.10 -31.54 -3.87
C ILE A 219 9.80 -31.38 -5.21
N ASP A 220 9.12 -31.79 -6.25
CA ASP A 220 9.64 -31.79 -7.63
C ASP A 220 9.35 -30.44 -8.27
N ILE A 221 10.39 -29.60 -8.37
CA ILE A 221 10.32 -28.25 -8.95
C ILE A 221 10.88 -28.31 -10.36
N ASN A 222 10.16 -27.73 -11.35
CA ASN A 222 10.60 -27.71 -12.73
C ASN A 222 11.87 -26.85 -12.94
N SER A 223 12.52 -26.98 -14.07
CA SER A 223 13.78 -26.28 -14.41
C SER A 223 13.64 -24.75 -14.47
N SER A 224 12.44 -24.24 -14.77
CA SER A 224 12.15 -22.79 -14.76
C SER A 224 11.78 -22.24 -13.38
N ASN A 225 11.73 -23.11 -12.36
CA ASN A 225 11.38 -22.74 -10.98
C ASN A 225 10.01 -22.04 -10.87
N SER A 226 9.06 -22.47 -11.71
CA SER A 226 7.72 -21.86 -11.84
C SER A 226 6.57 -22.84 -11.59
N ALA A 227 6.86 -24.12 -11.43
CA ALA A 227 5.87 -25.14 -11.09
C ALA A 227 6.49 -26.19 -10.16
N TYR A 228 5.69 -26.71 -9.22
CA TYR A 228 6.09 -27.84 -8.39
C TYR A 228 5.03 -28.92 -8.34
N THR A 229 5.46 -30.15 -8.02
CA THR A 229 4.58 -31.28 -7.74
C THR A 229 5.04 -31.99 -6.48
N VAL A 230 4.08 -32.33 -5.62
CA VAL A 230 4.27 -33.17 -4.43
C VAL A 230 3.31 -34.35 -4.50
N LYS A 231 3.85 -35.57 -4.33
CA LYS A 231 3.07 -36.80 -4.20
C LYS A 231 2.91 -37.13 -2.74
N LEU A 232 1.74 -36.83 -2.16
CA LEU A 232 1.43 -37.15 -0.76
C LEU A 232 1.06 -38.64 -0.57
N GLY A 233 0.67 -39.34 -1.66
CA GLY A 233 0.25 -40.73 -1.59
C GLY A 233 -1.14 -40.91 -0.96
N ASN A 234 -1.32 -41.93 -0.15
CA ASN A 234 -2.57 -42.14 0.57
C ASN A 234 -2.58 -41.34 1.84
N ILE A 235 -3.60 -40.52 2.05
CA ILE A 235 -3.74 -39.66 3.21
C ILE A 235 -5.05 -39.96 3.95
N SER A 236 -5.08 -39.72 5.25
CA SER A 236 -6.28 -39.80 6.10
C SER A 236 -6.29 -38.66 7.15
N GLU A 237 -5.26 -37.85 7.15
CA GLU A 237 -5.11 -36.66 8.03
C GLU A 237 -5.17 -35.38 7.21
N GLY A 238 -5.28 -34.25 7.90
CA GLY A 238 -5.14 -32.94 7.28
C GLY A 238 -3.68 -32.62 6.94
N TYR A 239 -3.46 -31.89 5.85
CA TYR A 239 -2.14 -31.44 5.42
C TYR A 239 -2.14 -29.95 5.15
N ALA A 240 -1.00 -29.32 5.40
CA ALA A 240 -0.70 -27.96 5.00
C ALA A 240 0.67 -27.90 4.31
N ILE A 241 0.74 -27.27 3.14
CA ILE A 241 1.99 -26.97 2.45
C ILE A 241 2.17 -25.46 2.49
N VAL A 242 3.29 -25.00 3.05
CA VAL A 242 3.64 -23.57 3.11
C VAL A 242 4.94 -23.36 2.35
N TYR A 243 4.99 -22.32 1.53
CA TYR A 243 6.17 -21.97 0.75
C TYR A 243 6.21 -20.49 0.41
N ARG A 244 7.36 -20.02 -0.04
CA ARG A 244 7.58 -18.63 -0.45
C ARG A 244 7.82 -18.54 -1.94
N VAL A 245 7.30 -17.48 -2.53
CA VAL A 245 7.53 -17.07 -3.90
C VAL A 245 8.16 -15.69 -3.88
N LYS A 246 9.22 -15.48 -4.64
CA LYS A 246 9.89 -14.18 -4.78
C LYS A 246 9.63 -13.56 -6.14
N SER A 247 9.55 -12.24 -6.15
CA SER A 247 9.56 -11.43 -7.37
C SER A 247 10.99 -11.15 -7.83
N ASN A 248 11.24 -11.09 -9.13
CA ASN A 248 12.50 -10.63 -9.72
C ASN A 248 12.57 -9.11 -9.93
N HIS A 249 11.52 -8.40 -9.55
CA HIS A 249 11.40 -6.94 -9.61
C HIS A 249 10.73 -6.41 -8.34
N PRO A 250 10.93 -5.13 -7.96
CA PRO A 250 10.20 -4.50 -6.88
C PRO A 250 8.69 -4.49 -7.20
N LEU A 251 7.87 -4.99 -6.28
CA LEU A 251 6.42 -4.94 -6.42
C LEU A 251 5.90 -3.52 -6.21
N LEU A 252 4.93 -3.12 -7.03
CA LEU A 252 4.29 -1.82 -6.96
C LEU A 252 2.83 -1.95 -6.53
N ASN A 253 2.31 -0.88 -5.91
CA ASN A 253 0.90 -0.82 -5.52
C ASN A 253 -0.02 -1.12 -6.71
N GLY A 254 -0.92 -2.10 -6.55
CA GLY A 254 -1.84 -2.55 -7.57
C GLY A 254 -1.37 -3.73 -8.42
N GLU A 255 -0.12 -4.23 -8.26
CA GLU A 255 0.30 -5.48 -8.92
C GLU A 255 -0.47 -6.67 -8.39
N LEU A 256 -0.94 -7.51 -9.32
CA LEU A 256 -1.66 -8.74 -9.04
C LEU A 256 -0.76 -9.94 -9.35
N VAL A 257 -0.60 -10.82 -8.38
CA VAL A 257 0.17 -12.05 -8.51
C VAL A 257 -0.77 -13.24 -8.49
N GLU A 258 -0.76 -14.02 -9.56
CA GLU A 258 -1.63 -15.18 -9.74
C GLU A 258 -0.83 -16.48 -9.63
N ASN A 259 -1.38 -17.42 -8.88
CA ASN A 259 -0.77 -18.72 -8.63
C ASN A 259 -1.85 -19.80 -8.54
N ASP A 260 -1.73 -20.83 -9.38
CA ASP A 260 -2.70 -21.89 -9.56
C ASP A 260 -2.26 -23.17 -8.85
N VAL A 261 -3.21 -23.90 -8.27
CA VAL A 261 -2.96 -25.17 -7.65
C VAL A 261 -4.04 -26.20 -8.03
N SER A 262 -3.65 -27.44 -8.22
CA SER A 262 -4.56 -28.56 -8.42
C SER A 262 -4.33 -29.67 -7.40
N TYR A 263 -5.42 -30.22 -6.92
CA TYR A 263 -5.50 -31.38 -6.04
C TYR A 263 -6.04 -32.58 -6.81
N LYS A 264 -5.22 -33.62 -6.95
CA LYS A 264 -5.55 -34.83 -7.71
C LYS A 264 -5.59 -36.05 -6.78
N SER A 265 -6.51 -36.96 -7.07
CA SER A 265 -6.54 -38.32 -6.53
C SER A 265 -6.65 -39.31 -7.66
N ASN A 266 -5.84 -40.38 -7.66
CA ASN A 266 -5.82 -41.39 -8.72
C ASN A 266 -5.72 -40.77 -10.13
N LYS A 267 -4.86 -39.76 -10.31
CA LYS A 267 -4.64 -39.02 -11.56
C LYS A 267 -5.81 -38.13 -12.00
N LYS A 268 -6.91 -38.08 -11.27
CA LYS A 268 -8.07 -37.25 -11.56
C LYS A 268 -8.05 -36.00 -10.71
N VAL A 269 -8.26 -34.83 -11.30
CA VAL A 269 -8.43 -33.57 -10.54
C VAL A 269 -9.73 -33.65 -9.76
N ILE A 270 -9.63 -33.51 -8.45
CA ILE A 270 -10.78 -33.46 -7.52
C ILE A 270 -11.07 -32.07 -7.02
N ASN A 271 -10.07 -31.17 -7.04
CA ASN A 271 -10.25 -29.76 -6.76
C ASN A 271 -9.11 -28.94 -7.39
N SER A 272 -9.36 -27.66 -7.59
CA SER A 272 -8.36 -26.68 -8.03
C SER A 272 -8.68 -25.29 -7.46
N SER A 273 -7.68 -24.46 -7.34
CA SER A 273 -7.84 -23.08 -6.89
C SER A 273 -6.88 -22.18 -7.63
N ILE A 274 -7.38 -21.02 -8.05
CA ILE A 274 -6.58 -19.89 -8.54
C ILE A 274 -6.54 -18.88 -7.42
N ASN A 275 -5.35 -18.58 -6.92
CA ASN A 275 -5.18 -17.57 -5.90
C ASN A 275 -4.58 -16.30 -6.51
N ARG A 276 -5.15 -15.16 -6.17
CA ARG A 276 -4.71 -13.83 -6.59
C ARG A 276 -4.32 -13.02 -5.37
N VAL A 277 -3.05 -12.62 -5.30
CA VAL A 277 -2.52 -11.73 -4.27
C VAL A 277 -2.32 -10.36 -4.86
N LEU A 278 -2.98 -9.36 -4.31
CA LEU A 278 -2.83 -7.97 -4.69
C LEU A 278 -1.79 -7.30 -3.79
N TYR A 279 -0.71 -6.77 -4.39
CA TYR A 279 0.24 -5.94 -3.65
C TYR A 279 -0.36 -4.57 -3.36
N GLN A 280 -0.40 -4.16 -2.10
CA GLN A 280 -1.02 -2.91 -1.68
C GLN A 280 -0.13 -2.14 -0.72
N GLU A 281 0.23 -0.91 -1.09
CA GLU A 281 0.90 0.07 -0.25
C GLU A 281 0.18 1.41 -0.32
N ALA A 282 0.06 2.07 0.82
CA ALA A 282 -0.30 3.47 0.85
C ALA A 282 0.83 4.30 0.24
N ASN A 283 0.48 5.33 -0.51
CA ASN A 283 1.42 6.21 -1.16
C ASN A 283 0.86 7.63 -1.29
N GLY A 284 1.73 8.56 -1.61
CA GLY A 284 1.34 9.92 -1.87
C GLY A 284 2.42 10.69 -2.60
N LYS A 285 2.01 11.78 -3.19
CA LYS A 285 2.88 12.76 -3.88
C LYS A 285 2.35 14.17 -3.61
N ALA A 286 3.22 15.16 -3.69
CA ALA A 286 2.82 16.56 -3.56
C ALA A 286 3.69 17.45 -4.44
N ASN A 287 3.20 18.62 -4.75
CA ASN A 287 3.92 19.65 -5.49
C ASN A 287 3.55 21.02 -4.95
N GLY A 288 4.50 21.95 -4.97
CA GLY A 288 4.31 23.33 -4.61
C GLY A 288 5.07 24.25 -5.56
N TYR A 289 4.84 25.55 -5.41
CA TYR A 289 5.44 26.57 -6.26
C TYR A 289 6.51 27.32 -5.48
N ASN A 290 7.62 27.54 -6.17
CA ASN A 290 8.73 28.36 -5.71
C ASN A 290 8.91 29.45 -6.75
N TYR A 291 8.76 30.71 -6.32
CA TYR A 291 8.77 31.87 -7.20
C TYR A 291 10.17 32.47 -7.30
N SER A 292 10.41 33.17 -8.40
CA SER A 292 11.62 33.96 -8.62
C SER A 292 11.26 35.36 -9.12
N LEU A 293 12.15 36.32 -8.85
CA LEU A 293 12.07 37.68 -9.35
C LEU A 293 13.34 37.99 -10.13
N THR A 294 13.18 38.35 -11.38
CA THR A 294 14.29 38.83 -12.24
C THR A 294 14.15 40.34 -12.49
N ILE A 295 15.22 41.05 -12.22
CA ILE A 295 15.34 42.50 -12.56
C ILE A 295 16.21 42.64 -13.77
N ASN A 296 15.80 43.52 -14.68
CA ASN A 296 16.62 44.01 -15.81
C ASN A 296 16.90 45.49 -15.59
N LYS A 297 18.17 45.86 -15.42
CA LYS A 297 18.61 47.24 -15.19
C LYS A 297 19.39 47.74 -16.39
N GLU A 298 18.91 48.86 -16.91
CA GLU A 298 19.50 49.56 -18.06
C GLU A 298 19.75 51.03 -17.71
N ASP A 299 20.66 51.69 -18.42
CA ASP A 299 20.83 53.13 -18.38
C ASP A 299 19.79 53.83 -19.29
N GLU A 300 19.87 55.15 -19.38
CA GLU A 300 18.98 55.97 -20.21
C GLU A 300 19.08 55.70 -21.71
N SER A 301 20.19 55.10 -22.17
CA SER A 301 20.43 54.69 -23.56
C SER A 301 19.97 53.28 -23.88
N GLY A 302 19.51 52.49 -22.85
CA GLY A 302 19.15 51.11 -22.97
C GLY A 302 20.34 50.16 -22.85
N ALA A 303 21.51 50.62 -22.44
CA ALA A 303 22.67 49.76 -22.21
C ALA A 303 22.57 49.06 -20.85
N PRO A 304 22.91 47.75 -20.75
CA PRO A 304 22.82 47.00 -19.50
C PRO A 304 23.76 47.55 -18.43
N LEU A 305 23.24 47.65 -17.18
CA LEU A 305 24.03 48.10 -16.04
C LEU A 305 24.34 46.96 -15.13
N ALA A 306 25.64 46.62 -15.03
CA ALA A 306 26.15 45.61 -14.12
C ALA A 306 26.35 46.18 -12.67
N ASN A 307 26.37 45.25 -11.69
CA ASN A 307 26.65 45.53 -10.29
C ASN A 307 25.65 46.51 -9.60
N ALA A 308 24.48 46.68 -10.15
CA ALA A 308 23.38 47.37 -9.46
C ALA A 308 22.79 46.44 -8.41
N VAL A 309 22.67 46.91 -7.15
CA VAL A 309 22.19 46.12 -6.01
C VAL A 309 20.79 46.59 -5.63
N PHE A 310 19.87 45.63 -5.52
CA PHE A 310 18.49 45.85 -5.09
C PHE A 310 18.17 45.04 -3.88
N SER A 311 17.58 45.65 -2.82
CA SER A 311 16.96 44.91 -1.75
C SER A 311 15.59 44.46 -2.15
N VAL A 312 15.29 43.18 -1.91
CA VAL A 312 13.96 42.61 -2.16
C VAL A 312 13.20 42.58 -0.84
N ILE A 313 12.12 43.32 -0.75
CA ILE A 313 11.32 43.48 0.44
C ILE A 313 9.98 42.78 0.23
N ARG A 314 9.62 41.84 1.11
CA ARG A 314 8.30 41.23 1.11
C ARG A 314 7.28 42.23 1.68
N LYS A 315 6.26 42.59 0.91
CA LYS A 315 5.31 43.63 1.26
C LYS A 315 4.44 43.27 2.47
N SER A 316 4.00 42.01 2.58
CA SER A 316 3.15 41.56 3.69
C SER A 316 3.82 41.66 5.06
N THR A 317 5.15 41.51 5.12
CA THR A 317 5.93 41.54 6.37
C THR A 317 6.81 42.77 6.51
N ASN A 318 6.97 43.54 5.45
CA ASN A 318 7.92 44.67 5.32
C ASN A 318 9.37 44.27 5.66
N GLY A 319 9.71 43.01 5.43
CA GLY A 319 11.03 42.43 5.72
C GLY A 319 11.86 42.27 4.46
N VAL A 320 13.17 42.56 4.56
CA VAL A 320 14.13 42.26 3.50
C VAL A 320 14.33 40.73 3.45
N VAL A 321 14.01 40.12 2.32
CA VAL A 321 14.12 38.68 2.10
C VAL A 321 15.35 38.27 1.26
N GLY A 322 16.03 39.24 0.70
CA GLY A 322 17.26 39.02 -0.05
C GLY A 322 17.70 40.25 -0.84
N THR A 323 18.76 40.06 -1.60
CA THR A 323 19.28 41.08 -2.53
C THR A 323 19.49 40.51 -3.93
N ILE A 324 19.30 41.35 -4.94
CA ILE A 324 19.63 41.03 -6.32
C ILE A 324 20.78 41.92 -6.74
N THR A 325 21.84 41.35 -7.30
CA THR A 325 22.93 42.08 -7.94
C THR A 325 22.92 41.79 -9.45
N THR A 326 22.91 42.82 -10.29
CA THR A 326 22.88 42.62 -11.74
C THR A 326 24.24 42.23 -12.27
N GLY A 327 24.23 41.27 -13.22
CA GLY A 327 25.40 40.84 -13.97
C GLY A 327 25.75 41.80 -15.16
N PRO A 328 26.76 41.39 -15.96
CA PRO A 328 27.17 42.20 -17.14
C PRO A 328 26.08 42.43 -18.18
N ASP A 329 25.05 41.57 -18.20
CA ASP A 329 23.86 41.68 -19.04
C ASP A 329 22.76 42.57 -18.45
N GLY A 330 23.04 43.22 -17.33
CA GLY A 330 22.08 44.03 -16.60
C GLY A 330 21.00 43.25 -15.83
N LYS A 331 21.08 41.92 -15.80
CA LYS A 331 20.07 41.05 -15.19
C LYS A 331 20.56 40.47 -13.87
N GLY A 332 19.64 40.34 -12.95
CA GLY A 332 19.84 39.62 -11.69
C GLY A 332 18.56 38.91 -11.26
N THR A 333 18.68 37.74 -10.66
CA THR A 333 17.53 36.94 -10.24
C THR A 333 17.69 36.48 -8.80
N ILE A 334 16.62 36.57 -8.01
CA ILE A 334 16.48 35.91 -6.72
C ILE A 334 15.45 34.77 -6.85
N TYR A 335 15.75 33.64 -6.25
CA TYR A 335 14.91 32.44 -6.22
C TYR A 335 14.37 32.18 -4.82
N GLY A 336 13.43 31.26 -4.68
CA GLY A 336 12.91 30.82 -3.38
C GLY A 336 11.94 31.80 -2.73
N LEU A 337 11.28 32.61 -3.53
CA LEU A 337 10.27 33.56 -3.04
C LEU A 337 8.92 32.87 -2.87
N LEU A 338 8.22 33.20 -1.79
CA LEU A 338 6.82 32.81 -1.58
C LEU A 338 5.89 33.72 -2.40
N LYS A 339 4.65 33.27 -2.58
CA LYS A 339 3.60 34.07 -3.21
C LYS A 339 3.31 35.31 -2.37
N ASP A 340 3.72 36.48 -2.84
CA ASP A 340 3.52 37.79 -2.19
C ASP A 340 3.74 38.90 -3.23
N ASP A 341 3.50 40.12 -2.81
CA ASP A 341 4.00 41.32 -3.50
C ASP A 341 5.39 41.65 -2.95
N TYR A 342 6.26 42.12 -3.82
CA TYR A 342 7.64 42.49 -3.47
C TYR A 342 7.94 43.93 -3.95
N ILE A 343 8.78 44.60 -3.20
CA ILE A 343 9.27 45.95 -3.47
C ILE A 343 10.78 45.91 -3.57
#